data_a043d15c8593928e56a3dae28f23a648
#
_entry.id   a043d15c8593928e56a3dae28f23a648
#
_cell.length_a   1.000
_cell.length_b   1.000
_cell.length_c   1.000
_cell.angle_alpha   90.00
_cell.angle_beta   90.00
_cell.angle_gamma   90.00
#
_symmetry.space_group_name_H-M   'P 1'
#
loop_
_entity.id
_entity.type
_entity.pdbx_description
1 polymer ?
#
loop_
_entity_poly.entity_id
_entity_poly.type
_entity_poly.pdbx_seq_one_letter_code
_entity_poly.pdbx_strand_id
1 'polypeptide(L)'
;MEKDRLGAFIDAVMAIIMTILVLELPRPATYDVSGLCALRTNFLAYAISFFWLGAMWVNIHKSYHLVDRITQKTVWKSIIMLFFSSFFPYVTKLIADEFWNKTMQGFYGIIVLLITVSVMGYYGELGIGIGRETPEAEKKAKALELYKQKWIWFDIGLKVIGLILSITVFPPAMSCAVIVTLLFLVIPKQLKED
;
A
#
# COMPACT_ATOMS: atom_id res chain seq x y z
N MET A 1 24.53 5.97 -2.06
CA MET A 1 23.55 7.02 -1.68
C MET A 1 23.41 6.96 -0.17
N GLU A 2 23.34 8.10 0.49
CA GLU A 2 23.13 8.16 1.94
C GLU A 2 21.73 7.69 2.30
N LYS A 3 21.62 7.00 3.45
CA LYS A 3 20.35 6.45 3.94
C LYS A 3 19.27 7.54 4.03
N ASP A 4 19.57 8.66 4.68
CA ASP A 4 18.59 9.73 4.92
C ASP A 4 18.05 10.34 3.62
N ARG A 5 18.86 10.44 2.59
CA ARG A 5 18.43 10.92 1.27
C ARG A 5 17.45 9.98 0.59
N LEU A 6 17.63 8.65 0.73
CA LEU A 6 16.67 7.68 0.20
C LEU A 6 15.35 7.76 0.95
N GLY A 7 15.39 7.86 2.28
CA GLY A 7 14.18 8.04 3.10
C GLY A 7 13.39 9.28 2.69
N ALA A 8 14.06 10.43 2.62
CA ALA A 8 13.43 11.67 2.19
C ALA A 8 12.83 11.59 0.77
N PHE A 9 13.49 10.88 -0.15
CA PHE A 9 12.96 10.65 -1.50
C PHE A 9 11.69 9.79 -1.48
N ILE A 10 11.67 8.69 -0.71
CA ILE A 10 10.48 7.84 -0.57
C ILE A 10 9.32 8.65 0.03
N ASP A 11 9.58 9.40 1.10
CA ASP A 11 8.57 10.22 1.79
C ASP A 11 7.98 11.27 0.84
N ALA A 12 8.81 11.99 0.09
CA ALA A 12 8.37 12.99 -0.87
C ALA A 12 7.48 12.39 -1.97
N VAL A 13 7.91 11.28 -2.60
CA VAL A 13 7.14 10.65 -3.67
C VAL A 13 5.82 10.08 -3.14
N MET A 14 5.83 9.43 -1.98
CA MET A 14 4.61 8.90 -1.35
C MET A 14 3.62 10.02 -1.01
N ALA A 15 4.09 11.15 -0.47
CA ALA A 15 3.25 12.30 -0.19
C ALA A 15 2.58 12.85 -1.47
N ILE A 16 3.33 12.93 -2.57
CA ILE A 16 2.77 13.34 -3.88
C ILE A 16 1.70 12.35 -4.34
N ILE A 17 1.97 11.04 -4.31
CA ILE A 17 1.01 10.02 -4.72
C ILE A 17 -0.29 10.13 -3.90
N MET A 18 -0.18 10.31 -2.57
CA MET A 18 -1.34 10.47 -1.69
C MET A 18 -2.14 11.75 -2.00
N THR A 19 -1.47 12.85 -2.33
CA THR A 19 -2.15 14.11 -2.66
C THR A 19 -2.80 14.09 -4.03
N ILE A 20 -2.26 13.33 -5.00
CA ILE A 20 -2.90 13.14 -6.32
C ILE A 20 -4.26 12.45 -6.18
N LEU A 21 -4.45 11.56 -5.21
CA LEU A 21 -5.73 10.87 -5.01
C LEU A 21 -6.93 11.81 -4.91
N VAL A 22 -6.79 12.96 -4.21
CA VAL A 22 -7.90 13.92 -4.09
C VAL A 22 -8.17 14.66 -5.40
N LEU A 23 -7.16 14.84 -6.24
CA LEU A 23 -7.29 15.49 -7.54
C LEU A 23 -8.05 14.63 -8.56
N GLU A 24 -8.12 13.32 -8.33
CA GLU A 24 -8.86 12.38 -9.15
C GLU A 24 -10.37 12.33 -8.81
N LEU A 25 -10.82 13.02 -7.76
CA LEU A 25 -12.25 13.12 -7.45
C LEU A 25 -12.97 13.95 -8.53
N PRO A 26 -14.05 13.42 -9.11
CA PRO A 26 -14.82 14.14 -10.12
C PRO A 26 -15.58 15.32 -9.50
N ARG A 27 -15.89 16.31 -10.35
CA ARG A 27 -16.79 17.40 -9.94
C ARG A 27 -18.22 16.89 -9.85
N PRO A 28 -19.03 17.33 -8.86
CA PRO A 28 -20.44 16.98 -8.80
C PRO A 28 -21.19 17.56 -10.00
N ALA A 29 -22.18 16.81 -10.50
CA ALA A 29 -23.03 17.27 -11.60
C ALA A 29 -23.90 18.49 -11.18
N THR A 30 -24.31 18.53 -9.92
CA THR A 30 -25.04 19.66 -9.31
C THR A 30 -24.31 20.11 -8.07
N TYR A 31 -24.29 21.43 -7.81
CA TYR A 31 -23.57 22.00 -6.65
C TYR A 31 -24.49 22.10 -5.42
N ASP A 32 -25.05 20.96 -5.03
CA ASP A 32 -25.94 20.77 -3.89
C ASP A 32 -25.59 19.47 -3.13
N VAL A 33 -26.32 19.20 -2.05
CA VAL A 33 -26.12 18.00 -1.25
C VAL A 33 -26.36 16.71 -2.07
N SER A 34 -27.30 16.76 -3.02
CA SER A 34 -27.61 15.59 -3.86
C SER A 34 -26.45 15.23 -4.79
N GLY A 35 -25.81 16.24 -5.38
CA GLY A 35 -24.61 16.08 -6.22
C GLY A 35 -23.42 15.52 -5.44
N LEU A 36 -23.22 15.96 -4.18
CA LEU A 36 -22.19 15.38 -3.32
C LEU A 36 -22.51 13.94 -2.91
N CYS A 37 -23.76 13.64 -2.58
CA CYS A 37 -24.19 12.26 -2.27
C CYS A 37 -24.05 11.31 -3.45
N ALA A 38 -24.19 11.80 -4.68
CA ALA A 38 -23.97 11.00 -5.89
C ALA A 38 -22.52 10.52 -5.99
N LEU A 39 -21.55 11.26 -5.45
CA LEU A 39 -20.12 10.92 -5.44
C LEU A 39 -19.69 10.01 -4.27
N ARG A 40 -20.63 9.44 -3.50
CA ARG A 40 -20.31 8.62 -2.32
C ARG A 40 -19.31 7.49 -2.60
N THR A 41 -19.41 6.84 -3.75
CA THR A 41 -18.50 5.75 -4.17
C THR A 41 -17.09 6.28 -4.43
N ASN A 42 -17.00 7.46 -5.08
CA ASN A 42 -15.71 8.11 -5.33
C ASN A 42 -15.02 8.53 -4.02
N PHE A 43 -15.77 9.12 -3.08
CA PHE A 43 -15.25 9.45 -1.75
C PHE A 43 -14.82 8.21 -0.97
N LEU A 44 -15.59 7.12 -1.04
CA LEU A 44 -15.25 5.88 -0.37
C LEU A 44 -13.97 5.26 -0.96
N ALA A 45 -13.87 5.17 -2.28
CA ALA A 45 -12.68 4.65 -2.96
C ALA A 45 -11.45 5.50 -2.63
N TYR A 46 -11.59 6.83 -2.66
CA TYR A 46 -10.54 7.77 -2.24
C TYR A 46 -10.08 7.50 -0.80
N ALA A 47 -11.01 7.46 0.16
CA ALA A 47 -10.69 7.27 1.57
C ALA A 47 -9.95 5.95 1.82
N ILE A 48 -10.46 4.84 1.27
CA ILE A 48 -9.84 3.51 1.40
C ILE A 48 -8.40 3.56 0.84
N SER A 49 -8.23 4.12 -0.35
CA SER A 49 -6.94 4.21 -1.02
C SER A 49 -5.96 5.09 -0.27
N PHE A 50 -6.41 6.24 0.23
CA PHE A 50 -5.58 7.17 1.01
C PHE A 50 -5.07 6.50 2.30
N PHE A 51 -5.97 5.89 3.07
CA PHE A 51 -5.58 5.22 4.32
C PHE A 51 -4.73 3.97 4.07
N TRP A 52 -4.94 3.24 2.97
CA TRP A 52 -4.11 2.11 2.62
C TRP A 52 -2.67 2.52 2.29
N LEU A 53 -2.50 3.58 1.46
CA LEU A 53 -1.17 4.15 1.18
C LEU A 53 -0.51 4.73 2.44
N GLY A 54 -1.28 5.44 3.26
CA GLY A 54 -0.80 6.00 4.53
C GLY A 54 -0.31 4.91 5.48
N ALA A 55 -1.07 3.83 5.61
CA ALA A 55 -0.68 2.68 6.42
C ALA A 55 0.58 1.98 5.86
N MET A 56 0.69 1.87 4.54
CA MET A 56 1.89 1.37 3.88
C MET A 56 3.10 2.27 4.18
N TRP A 57 2.93 3.59 4.07
CA TRP A 57 3.99 4.56 4.38
C TRP A 57 4.46 4.45 5.84
N VAL A 58 3.54 4.39 6.81
CA VAL A 58 3.91 4.21 8.23
C VAL A 58 4.76 2.96 8.43
N ASN A 59 4.39 1.86 7.80
CA ASN A 59 5.13 0.60 7.90
C ASN A 59 6.53 0.70 7.27
N ILE A 60 6.65 1.35 6.10
CA ILE A 60 7.93 1.59 5.43
C ILE A 60 8.81 2.47 6.32
N HIS A 61 8.27 3.55 6.86
CA HIS A 61 8.97 4.48 7.72
C HIS A 61 9.51 3.79 8.99
N LYS A 62 8.65 3.06 9.72
CA LYS A 62 9.07 2.27 10.89
C LYS A 62 10.18 1.27 10.55
N SER A 63 10.05 0.53 9.47
CA SER A 63 11.02 -0.48 9.04
C SER A 63 12.35 0.13 8.61
N TYR A 64 12.31 1.31 8.00
CA TYR A 64 13.50 2.03 7.55
C TYR A 64 14.38 2.47 8.71
N HIS A 65 13.79 2.88 9.83
CA HIS A 65 14.53 3.26 11.04
C HIS A 65 15.30 2.10 11.69
N LEU A 66 14.89 0.85 11.45
CA LEU A 66 15.56 -0.33 11.98
C LEU A 66 16.87 -0.67 11.26
N VAL A 67 17.11 -0.08 10.10
CA VAL A 67 18.22 -0.45 9.21
C VAL A 67 19.39 0.51 9.39
N ASP A 68 20.60 -0.02 9.52
CA ASP A 68 21.82 0.78 9.70
C ASP A 68 22.43 1.19 8.34
N ARG A 69 22.34 0.33 7.33
CA ARG A 69 22.94 0.55 6.00
C ARG A 69 21.99 0.18 4.88
N ILE A 70 22.04 0.93 3.79
CA ILE A 70 21.31 0.62 2.55
C ILE A 70 22.27 0.13 1.47
N THR A 71 21.78 -0.80 0.65
CA THR A 71 22.50 -1.32 -0.52
C THR A 71 21.99 -0.65 -1.80
N GLN A 72 22.73 -0.78 -2.89
CA GLN A 72 22.24 -0.34 -4.21
C GLN A 72 20.95 -1.09 -4.61
N LYS A 73 20.80 -2.34 -4.18
CA LYS A 73 19.58 -3.11 -4.42
C LYS A 73 18.39 -2.52 -3.66
N THR A 74 18.59 -2.04 -2.42
CA THR A 74 17.55 -1.34 -1.65
C THR A 74 17.02 -0.14 -2.41
N VAL A 75 17.92 0.65 -3.03
CA VAL A 75 17.54 1.82 -3.85
C VAL A 75 16.67 1.41 -5.04
N TRP A 76 17.08 0.40 -5.81
CA TRP A 76 16.29 -0.09 -6.94
C TRP A 76 14.95 -0.69 -6.54
N LYS A 77 14.90 -1.43 -5.43
CA LYS A 77 13.64 -1.99 -4.91
C LYS A 77 12.69 -0.89 -4.46
N SER A 78 13.18 0.20 -3.85
CA SER A 78 12.33 1.35 -3.51
C SER A 78 11.80 2.06 -4.77
N ILE A 79 12.60 2.23 -5.81
CA ILE A 79 12.16 2.81 -7.08
C ILE A 79 11.04 1.97 -7.73
N ILE A 80 11.21 0.64 -7.76
CA ILE A 80 10.18 -0.28 -8.30
C ILE A 80 8.87 -0.18 -7.49
N MET A 81 8.99 -0.14 -6.16
CA MET A 81 7.84 0.04 -5.26
C MET A 81 7.11 1.36 -5.54
N LEU A 82 7.85 2.46 -5.64
CA LEU A 82 7.28 3.78 -5.94
C LEU A 82 6.68 3.84 -7.34
N PHE A 83 7.30 3.18 -8.33
CA PHE A 83 6.76 3.08 -9.68
C PHE A 83 5.36 2.45 -9.69
N PHE A 84 5.19 1.27 -9.07
CA PHE A 84 3.86 0.66 -9.00
C PHE A 84 2.89 1.47 -8.15
N SER A 85 3.37 2.08 -7.06
CA SER A 85 2.53 2.94 -6.22
C SER A 85 2.02 4.19 -6.96
N SER A 86 2.78 4.71 -7.94
CA SER A 86 2.35 5.87 -8.73
C SER A 86 1.13 5.62 -9.62
N PHE A 87 0.82 4.36 -9.96
CA PHE A 87 -0.41 4.01 -10.66
C PHE A 87 -1.65 4.00 -9.76
N PHE A 88 -1.46 4.03 -8.45
CA PHE A 88 -2.55 3.79 -7.50
C PHE A 88 -3.67 4.86 -7.58
N PRO A 89 -3.38 6.17 -7.70
CA PRO A 89 -4.42 7.18 -7.92
C PRO A 89 -5.26 6.90 -9.16
N TYR A 90 -4.62 6.57 -10.28
CA TYR A 90 -5.29 6.27 -11.53
C TYR A 90 -6.25 5.06 -11.43
N VAL A 91 -5.77 3.94 -10.88
CA VAL A 91 -6.64 2.75 -10.76
C VAL A 91 -7.73 2.94 -9.71
N THR A 92 -7.50 3.76 -8.68
CA THR A 92 -8.53 4.16 -7.71
C THR A 92 -9.66 4.93 -8.39
N LYS A 93 -9.34 5.87 -9.29
CA LYS A 93 -10.34 6.57 -10.10
C LYS A 93 -11.16 5.60 -10.94
N LEU A 94 -10.50 4.69 -11.67
CA LEU A 94 -11.20 3.72 -12.52
C LEU A 94 -12.24 2.89 -11.75
N ILE A 95 -11.89 2.41 -10.56
CA ILE A 95 -12.86 1.65 -9.73
C ILE A 95 -13.91 2.56 -9.08
N ALA A 96 -13.61 3.83 -8.85
CA ALA A 96 -14.57 4.79 -8.31
C ALA A 96 -15.66 5.12 -9.32
N ASP A 97 -15.30 5.24 -10.59
CA ASP A 97 -16.22 5.53 -11.69
C ASP A 97 -17.03 4.29 -12.11
N GLU A 98 -16.39 3.11 -12.11
CA GLU A 98 -16.97 1.84 -12.59
C GLU A 98 -16.82 0.71 -11.54
N PHE A 99 -17.39 0.93 -10.35
CA PHE A 99 -17.19 0.08 -9.16
C PHE A 99 -17.61 -1.40 -9.37
N TRP A 100 -18.62 -1.65 -10.19
CA TRP A 100 -19.13 -3.00 -10.49
C TRP A 100 -18.51 -3.62 -11.75
N ASN A 101 -17.57 -2.96 -12.37
CA ASN A 101 -16.92 -3.45 -13.59
C ASN A 101 -15.79 -4.42 -13.24
N LYS A 102 -15.92 -5.67 -13.72
CA LYS A 102 -14.95 -6.75 -13.45
C LYS A 102 -13.53 -6.42 -13.94
N THR A 103 -13.43 -5.79 -15.12
CA THR A 103 -12.14 -5.45 -15.72
C THR A 103 -11.43 -4.36 -14.90
N MET A 104 -12.16 -3.32 -14.47
CA MET A 104 -11.59 -2.23 -13.67
C MET A 104 -11.15 -2.73 -12.28
N GLN A 105 -11.98 -3.53 -11.63
CA GLN A 105 -11.63 -4.16 -10.35
C GLN A 105 -10.46 -5.15 -10.49
N GLY A 106 -10.40 -5.90 -11.58
CA GLY A 106 -9.29 -6.78 -11.90
C GLY A 106 -7.98 -6.01 -12.08
N PHE A 107 -8.01 -4.92 -12.84
CA PHE A 107 -6.84 -4.06 -13.05
C PHE A 107 -6.36 -3.41 -11.74
N TYR A 108 -7.29 -2.87 -10.94
CA TYR A 108 -6.99 -2.39 -9.59
C TYR A 108 -6.31 -3.48 -8.75
N GLY A 109 -6.85 -4.69 -8.75
CA GLY A 109 -6.30 -5.81 -8.01
C GLY A 109 -4.88 -6.19 -8.45
N ILE A 110 -4.59 -6.17 -9.74
CA ILE A 110 -3.25 -6.41 -10.27
C ILE A 110 -2.27 -5.35 -9.75
N ILE A 111 -2.61 -4.08 -9.80
CA ILE A 111 -1.76 -2.99 -9.30
C ILE A 111 -1.54 -3.12 -7.79
N VAL A 112 -2.59 -3.40 -7.00
CA VAL A 112 -2.48 -3.63 -5.54
C VAL A 112 -1.54 -4.79 -5.24
N LEU A 113 -1.62 -5.90 -5.98
CA LEU A 113 -0.72 -7.04 -5.82
C LEU A 113 0.72 -6.69 -6.20
N LEU A 114 0.95 -5.97 -7.31
CA LEU A 114 2.28 -5.52 -7.72
C LEU A 114 2.92 -4.61 -6.67
N ILE A 115 2.15 -3.69 -6.09
CA ILE A 115 2.61 -2.85 -4.97
C ILE A 115 2.96 -3.75 -3.78
N THR A 116 2.08 -4.67 -3.38
CA THR A 116 2.31 -5.55 -2.23
C THR A 116 3.57 -6.40 -2.40
N VAL A 117 3.77 -7.00 -3.59
CA VAL A 117 4.96 -7.80 -3.90
C VAL A 117 6.23 -6.94 -3.94
N SER A 118 6.16 -5.72 -4.49
CA SER A 118 7.30 -4.81 -4.53
C SER A 118 7.70 -4.33 -3.13
N VAL A 119 6.74 -4.03 -2.27
CA VAL A 119 6.97 -3.71 -0.84
C VAL A 119 7.62 -4.89 -0.12
N MET A 120 7.14 -6.11 -0.36
CA MET A 120 7.75 -7.31 0.20
C MET A 120 9.21 -7.49 -0.26
N GLY A 121 9.47 -7.25 -1.54
CA GLY A 121 10.83 -7.25 -2.09
C GLY A 121 11.72 -6.19 -1.46
N TYR A 122 11.18 -5.00 -1.21
CA TYR A 122 11.87 -3.91 -0.52
C TYR A 122 12.23 -4.29 0.93
N TYR A 123 11.29 -4.83 1.71
CA TYR A 123 11.58 -5.33 3.07
C TYR A 123 12.62 -6.46 3.08
N GLY A 124 12.64 -7.32 2.06
CA GLY A 124 13.67 -8.34 1.92
C GLY A 124 15.08 -7.76 1.88
N GLU A 125 15.27 -6.68 1.12
CA GLU A 125 16.56 -5.99 1.02
C GLU A 125 16.89 -5.18 2.27
N LEU A 126 15.89 -4.58 2.94
CA LEU A 126 16.11 -3.89 4.22
C LEU A 126 16.65 -4.86 5.29
N GLY A 127 16.12 -6.08 5.36
CA GLY A 127 16.60 -7.10 6.29
C GLY A 127 18.08 -7.48 6.11
N ILE A 128 18.61 -7.35 4.90
CA ILE A 128 20.03 -7.56 4.62
C ILE A 128 20.89 -6.40 5.16
N GLY A 129 20.32 -5.19 5.20
CA GLY A 129 21.00 -3.98 5.71
C GLY A 129 21.11 -3.90 7.23
N ILE A 130 20.49 -4.83 7.96
CA ILE A 130 20.60 -4.94 9.42
C ILE A 130 21.83 -5.79 9.74
N GLY A 131 22.83 -5.22 10.42
CA GLY A 131 23.97 -5.98 10.93
C GLY A 131 23.51 -7.06 11.92
N ARG A 132 24.15 -8.24 11.91
CA ARG A 132 23.82 -9.34 12.83
C ARG A 132 24.85 -9.50 13.96
N GLU A 133 25.72 -8.52 14.11
CA GLU A 133 26.89 -8.63 15.00
C GLU A 133 26.59 -8.32 16.48
N THR A 134 25.41 -7.76 16.78
CA THR A 134 25.02 -7.42 18.15
C THR A 134 23.67 -8.02 18.53
N PRO A 135 23.42 -8.31 19.84
CA PRO A 135 22.12 -8.80 20.31
C PRO A 135 20.94 -7.86 19.97
N GLU A 136 21.19 -6.55 19.92
CA GLU A 136 20.19 -5.55 19.50
C GLU A 136 19.88 -5.64 18.02
N ALA A 137 20.89 -5.82 17.16
CA ALA A 137 20.73 -6.00 15.74
C ALA A 137 19.98 -7.29 15.42
N GLU A 138 20.23 -8.37 16.15
CA GLU A 138 19.48 -9.62 16.04
C GLU A 138 18.01 -9.43 16.44
N LYS A 139 17.72 -8.64 17.47
CA LYS A 139 16.35 -8.30 17.88
C LYS A 139 15.63 -7.47 16.81
N LYS A 140 16.30 -6.49 16.20
CA LYS A 140 15.79 -5.69 15.07
C LYS A 140 15.52 -6.57 13.86
N ALA A 141 16.44 -7.47 13.49
CA ALA A 141 16.28 -8.41 12.39
C ALA A 141 15.08 -9.34 12.63
N LYS A 142 14.93 -9.89 13.84
CA LYS A 142 13.79 -10.71 14.23
C LYS A 142 12.47 -9.92 14.17
N ALA A 143 12.46 -8.66 14.62
CA ALA A 143 11.28 -7.81 14.51
C ALA A 143 10.87 -7.61 13.05
N LEU A 144 11.82 -7.38 12.14
CA LEU A 144 11.57 -7.25 10.72
C LEU A 144 11.14 -8.59 10.08
N GLU A 145 11.72 -9.72 10.50
CA GLU A 145 11.34 -11.06 10.03
C GLU A 145 9.97 -11.50 10.52
N LEU A 146 9.61 -11.24 11.78
CA LEU A 146 8.28 -11.50 12.32
C LEU A 146 7.19 -10.68 11.60
N TYR A 147 7.54 -9.47 11.18
CA TYR A 147 6.69 -8.65 10.32
C TYR A 147 6.48 -9.29 8.95
N LYS A 148 7.52 -9.96 8.41
CA LYS A 148 7.60 -10.49 7.06
C LYS A 148 6.85 -11.82 6.87
N GLN A 149 6.82 -12.73 7.85
CA GLN A 149 6.63 -14.15 7.52
C GLN A 149 5.20 -14.70 7.56
N LYS A 150 4.37 -14.32 8.53
CA LYS A 150 3.00 -14.91 8.65
C LYS A 150 1.92 -14.05 8.03
N TRP A 151 1.96 -12.75 8.28
CA TRP A 151 0.89 -11.83 7.90
C TRP A 151 0.95 -11.39 6.45
N ILE A 152 2.16 -11.30 5.85
CA ILE A 152 2.32 -10.95 4.44
C ILE A 152 1.76 -12.04 3.53
N TRP A 153 2.02 -13.32 3.83
CA TRP A 153 1.45 -14.41 3.04
C TRP A 153 -0.08 -14.47 3.16
N PHE A 154 -0.61 -14.18 4.34
CA PHE A 154 -2.06 -14.07 4.52
C PHE A 154 -2.63 -12.88 3.73
N ASP A 155 -1.98 -11.72 3.78
CA ASP A 155 -2.37 -10.53 3.02
C ASP A 155 -2.36 -10.78 1.51
N ILE A 156 -1.29 -11.39 0.99
CA ILE A 156 -1.19 -11.78 -0.42
C ILE A 156 -2.28 -12.80 -0.77
N GLY A 157 -2.47 -13.82 0.04
CA GLY A 157 -3.50 -14.84 -0.18
C GLY A 157 -4.90 -14.25 -0.25
N LEU A 158 -5.24 -13.34 0.68
CA LEU A 158 -6.52 -12.64 0.69
C LEU A 158 -6.72 -11.78 -0.55
N LYS A 159 -5.69 -11.07 -0.99
CA LYS A 159 -5.73 -10.23 -2.22
C LYS A 159 -5.83 -11.07 -3.50
N VAL A 160 -5.14 -12.22 -3.55
CA VAL A 160 -5.26 -13.16 -4.70
C VAL A 160 -6.68 -13.73 -4.76
N ILE A 161 -7.23 -14.16 -3.63
CA ILE A 161 -8.64 -14.63 -3.56
C ILE A 161 -9.58 -13.49 -3.97
N GLY A 162 -9.38 -12.28 -3.43
CA GLY A 162 -10.16 -11.10 -3.78
C GLY A 162 -10.12 -10.79 -5.27
N LEU A 163 -8.93 -10.88 -5.91
CA LEU A 163 -8.77 -10.69 -7.35
C LEU A 163 -9.53 -11.75 -8.16
N ILE A 164 -9.39 -13.04 -7.81
CA ILE A 164 -10.09 -14.14 -8.50
C ILE A 164 -11.61 -13.94 -8.39
N LEU A 165 -12.12 -13.68 -7.18
CA LEU A 165 -13.55 -13.45 -6.96
C LEU A 165 -14.04 -12.20 -7.69
N SER A 166 -13.23 -11.16 -7.78
CA SER A 166 -13.56 -9.90 -8.46
C SER A 166 -13.78 -10.10 -9.96
N ILE A 167 -12.96 -10.91 -10.60
CA ILE A 167 -13.07 -11.19 -12.04
C ILE A 167 -14.20 -12.20 -12.34
N THR A 168 -14.47 -13.15 -11.44
CA THR A 168 -15.40 -14.25 -11.67
C THR A 168 -16.83 -13.94 -11.25
N VAL A 169 -17.04 -13.65 -9.96
CA VAL A 169 -18.37 -13.67 -9.33
C VAL A 169 -18.80 -12.30 -8.82
N PHE A 170 -17.93 -11.62 -8.05
CA PHE A 170 -18.29 -10.42 -7.29
C PHE A 170 -17.26 -9.30 -7.50
N PRO A 171 -17.50 -8.35 -8.42
CA PRO A 171 -16.51 -7.32 -8.76
C PRO A 171 -15.91 -6.57 -7.56
N PRO A 172 -16.68 -6.14 -6.52
CA PRO A 172 -16.11 -5.44 -5.37
C PRO A 172 -15.24 -6.29 -4.44
N ALA A 173 -15.09 -7.59 -4.67
CA ALA A 173 -14.33 -8.49 -3.78
C ALA A 173 -12.89 -8.00 -3.53
N MET A 174 -12.25 -7.40 -4.55
CA MET A 174 -10.89 -6.87 -4.38
C MET A 174 -10.87 -5.67 -3.44
N SER A 175 -11.79 -4.74 -3.60
CA SER A 175 -11.93 -3.58 -2.69
C SER A 175 -12.24 -4.04 -1.26
N CYS A 176 -13.09 -5.07 -1.08
CA CYS A 176 -13.35 -5.67 0.23
C CYS A 176 -12.08 -6.29 0.83
N ALA A 177 -11.26 -6.99 0.04
CA ALA A 177 -10.00 -7.56 0.51
C ALA A 177 -9.03 -6.48 1.00
N VAL A 178 -8.93 -5.36 0.27
CA VAL A 178 -8.11 -4.21 0.68
C VAL A 178 -8.62 -3.59 2.00
N ILE A 179 -9.93 -3.43 2.16
CA ILE A 179 -10.53 -2.93 3.41
C ILE A 179 -10.23 -3.88 4.58
N VAL A 180 -10.42 -5.18 4.38
CA VAL A 180 -10.14 -6.19 5.42
C VAL A 180 -8.67 -6.14 5.85
N THR A 181 -7.73 -6.09 4.90
CA THR A 181 -6.31 -5.95 5.22
C THR A 181 -6.01 -4.65 5.97
N LEU A 182 -6.59 -3.54 5.57
CA LEU A 182 -6.39 -2.26 6.23
C LEU A 182 -6.88 -2.29 7.68
N LEU A 183 -8.13 -2.69 7.90
CA LEU A 183 -8.80 -2.62 9.20
C LEU A 183 -8.32 -3.68 10.19
N PHE A 184 -8.04 -4.90 9.73
CA PHE A 184 -7.75 -6.03 10.63
C PHE A 184 -6.28 -6.41 10.73
N LEU A 185 -5.48 -6.09 9.71
CA LEU A 185 -4.07 -6.48 9.70
C LEU A 185 -3.13 -5.29 9.94
N VAL A 186 -3.38 -4.15 9.32
CA VAL A 186 -2.43 -3.04 9.32
C VAL A 186 -2.66 -2.12 10.51
N ILE A 187 -3.85 -1.56 10.67
CA ILE A 187 -4.15 -0.59 11.73
C ILE A 187 -4.01 -1.19 13.13
N PRO A 188 -4.59 -2.36 13.46
CA PRO A 188 -4.48 -2.92 14.82
C PRO A 188 -3.05 -3.26 15.23
N LYS A 189 -2.18 -3.57 14.26
CA LYS A 189 -0.78 -3.87 14.53
C LYS A 189 0.01 -2.60 14.84
N GLN A 190 -0.27 -1.51 14.14
CA GLN A 190 0.36 -0.22 14.41
C GLN A 190 0.00 0.34 15.79
N LEU A 191 -1.26 0.14 16.24
CA LEU A 191 -1.76 0.60 17.54
C LEU A 191 -1.28 -0.24 18.73
N LYS A 192 -0.75 -1.46 18.51
CA LYS A 192 -0.20 -2.33 19.55
C LYS A 192 1.30 -2.16 19.81
N GLU A 193 1.98 -1.45 18.94
CA GLU A 193 3.43 -1.23 19.02
C GLU A 193 3.80 0.05 19.79
N ASP A 194 2.81 0.87 20.16
CA ASP A 194 2.92 2.03 21.05
C ASP A 194 2.58 1.63 22.50
#